data_34a23438ca56d0f88258a326aa709f99
#
_entry.id   34a23438ca56d0f88258a326aa709f99
#
_cell.length_a   1.000
_cell.length_b   1.000
_cell.length_c   1.000
_cell.angle_alpha   90.00
_cell.angle_beta   90.00
_cell.angle_gamma   90.00
#
_symmetry.space_group_name_H-M   'P 1'
#
loop_
_entity.id
_entity.type
_entity.pdbx_description
1 polymer ?
#
loop_
_entity_poly.entity_id
_entity_poly.type
_entity_poly.pdbx_seq_one_letter_code
_entity_poly.pdbx_strand_id
1 'polypeptide(L)'
;MMRRLVVVALFASFHVAGTVAQPLLTPPPVQEQQERTLLNRGTICPTLQSSLLAAVKAQSWAWSISVVNDRGQLLADLNGKLPRIPASNQKLVSTAFALDRLGPDFRLKTQLLRHSNGNLELVGEGDPDLSVADIRRFAMVALSQKKLRQTKSLIQPLKLIVREEPRQRWWPSDWHPADRSHTYGAPITRLALASNALHMAVMDPASRLQRVLDAALNQQGGRVLLQLVDHDYRTFTVSQNKHPSVVLHSEDSAPMHALLSLANTESHNFTAEVLMREAADSWDVQDAALAATRWLQSQGIPMTGLRIRDGSGLSRGNRLTSQSLAVLLWRMTQHPLSSYYQASMAIASRRGTLHKRFHGTSLQGKFWGKTGTLSGVRSMSGILATSHGPLYVSMISNGGLDTAAVMKRVLLASQQINRCPS
;
A
#
# COMPACT_ATOMS: atom_id res chain seq x y z
N MET A 1 -41.09 -48.98 -50.60
CA MET A 1 -40.98 -47.51 -50.48
C MET A 1 -40.42 -47.16 -49.11
N MET A 2 -39.09 -47.00 -48.99
CA MET A 2 -38.41 -46.65 -47.75
C MET A 2 -38.01 -45.17 -47.81
N ARG A 3 -38.59 -44.33 -46.96
CA ARG A 3 -38.17 -42.94 -46.76
C ARG A 3 -37.00 -42.90 -45.81
N ARG A 4 -35.85 -42.40 -46.28
CA ARG A 4 -34.68 -42.10 -45.44
C ARG A 4 -34.89 -40.77 -44.78
N LEU A 5 -34.84 -40.76 -43.44
CA LEU A 5 -34.71 -39.54 -42.61
C LEU A 5 -33.24 -39.09 -42.63
N VAL A 6 -33.01 -37.86 -43.05
CA VAL A 6 -31.69 -37.20 -42.89
C VAL A 6 -31.78 -36.40 -41.60
N VAL A 7 -30.97 -36.78 -40.60
CA VAL A 7 -30.78 -36.00 -39.36
C VAL A 7 -29.64 -35.01 -39.63
N VAL A 8 -29.97 -33.73 -39.67
CA VAL A 8 -28.97 -32.64 -39.72
C VAL A 8 -28.59 -32.30 -38.28
N ALA A 9 -27.37 -32.63 -37.87
CA ALA A 9 -26.80 -32.22 -36.60
C ALA A 9 -26.29 -30.76 -36.72
N LEU A 10 -26.96 -29.82 -36.04
CA LEU A 10 -26.47 -28.45 -35.84
C LEU A 10 -25.41 -28.47 -34.72
N PHE A 11 -24.14 -28.30 -35.07
CA PHE A 11 -23.09 -27.96 -34.15
C PHE A 11 -23.20 -26.46 -33.78
N ALA A 12 -23.72 -26.17 -32.60
CA ALA A 12 -23.63 -24.85 -32.02
C ALA A 12 -22.22 -24.65 -31.47
N SER A 13 -21.41 -23.87 -32.16
CA SER A 13 -20.08 -23.43 -31.67
C SER A 13 -20.29 -22.38 -30.54
N PHE A 14 -20.17 -22.79 -29.31
CA PHE A 14 -20.03 -21.84 -28.19
C PHE A 14 -18.65 -21.16 -28.27
N HIS A 15 -18.65 -19.94 -28.80
CA HIS A 15 -17.52 -19.05 -28.60
C HIS A 15 -17.57 -18.58 -27.14
N VAL A 16 -16.72 -19.15 -26.29
CA VAL A 16 -16.43 -18.57 -25.00
C VAL A 16 -15.60 -17.30 -25.27
N ALA A 17 -16.27 -16.17 -25.31
CA ALA A 17 -15.60 -14.87 -25.30
C ALA A 17 -14.86 -14.78 -23.97
N GLY A 18 -13.54 -14.94 -23.99
CA GLY A 18 -12.69 -14.61 -22.88
C GLY A 18 -12.91 -13.13 -22.54
N THR A 19 -13.58 -12.87 -21.45
CA THR A 19 -13.64 -11.53 -20.86
C THR A 19 -12.22 -11.19 -20.41
N VAL A 20 -11.48 -10.49 -21.27
CA VAL A 20 -10.31 -9.73 -20.87
C VAL A 20 -10.84 -8.76 -19.82
N ALA A 21 -10.43 -8.93 -18.57
CA ALA A 21 -10.74 -8.00 -17.50
C ALA A 21 -10.24 -6.63 -17.95
N GLN A 22 -11.16 -5.76 -18.37
CA GLN A 22 -10.84 -4.35 -18.58
C GLN A 22 -10.34 -3.81 -17.26
N PRO A 23 -9.26 -3.02 -17.23
CA PRO A 23 -8.85 -2.33 -16.03
C PRO A 23 -10.02 -1.45 -15.58
N LEU A 24 -10.73 -1.91 -14.56
CA LEU A 24 -11.80 -1.19 -13.92
C LEU A 24 -11.21 0.10 -13.38
N LEU A 25 -11.67 1.24 -13.93
CA LEU A 25 -11.51 2.57 -13.37
C LEU A 25 -10.15 3.26 -13.63
N THR A 26 -9.93 3.64 -14.88
CA THR A 26 -9.15 4.86 -15.13
C THR A 26 -10.05 6.04 -14.76
N PRO A 27 -9.66 6.89 -13.80
CA PRO A 27 -10.39 8.13 -13.57
C PRO A 27 -10.45 8.92 -14.89
N PRO A 28 -11.54 9.65 -15.15
CA PRO A 28 -11.64 10.43 -16.37
C PRO A 28 -10.43 11.35 -16.49
N PRO A 29 -9.83 11.50 -17.68
CA PRO A 29 -8.68 12.36 -17.88
C PRO A 29 -9.03 13.77 -17.42
N VAL A 30 -8.25 14.30 -16.48
CA VAL A 30 -8.37 15.69 -16.07
C VAL A 30 -7.95 16.53 -17.25
N GLN A 31 -8.84 17.37 -17.74
CA GLN A 31 -8.47 18.31 -18.77
C GLN A 31 -7.36 19.23 -18.22
N GLU A 32 -6.24 19.32 -18.91
CA GLU A 32 -5.03 20.09 -18.53
C GLU A 32 -5.35 21.56 -18.18
N GLN A 33 -6.45 22.11 -18.71
CA GLN A 33 -6.98 23.42 -18.41
C GLN A 33 -7.55 23.56 -16.98
N GLN A 34 -8.12 22.52 -16.39
CA GLN A 34 -8.64 22.55 -15.01
C GLN A 34 -7.52 22.61 -13.97
N GLU A 35 -6.37 21.97 -14.21
CA GLU A 35 -5.25 22.02 -13.30
C GLU A 35 -4.64 23.40 -13.15
N ARG A 36 -4.43 24.11 -14.27
CA ARG A 36 -3.90 25.49 -14.26
C ARG A 36 -4.82 26.45 -13.50
N THR A 37 -6.12 26.18 -13.47
CA THR A 37 -7.10 27.04 -12.83
C THR A 37 -7.18 26.81 -11.31
N LEU A 38 -6.95 25.57 -10.81
CA LEU A 38 -7.12 25.22 -9.40
C LEU A 38 -6.01 25.75 -8.49
N LEU A 39 -4.76 25.77 -8.96
CA LEU A 39 -3.60 26.17 -8.14
C LEU A 39 -3.05 27.58 -8.47
N ASN A 40 -3.50 28.21 -9.55
CA ASN A 40 -2.98 29.53 -9.97
C ASN A 40 -3.75 30.72 -9.38
N ARG A 41 -4.82 30.50 -8.61
CA ARG A 41 -5.65 31.59 -8.05
C ARG A 41 -5.25 32.05 -6.65
N GLY A 42 -4.04 31.84 -6.19
CA GLY A 42 -3.62 32.31 -4.87
C GLY A 42 -4.48 31.81 -3.71
N THR A 43 -4.20 32.27 -2.51
CA THR A 43 -5.01 32.01 -1.30
C THR A 43 -6.32 32.79 -1.36
N ILE A 44 -7.43 32.08 -1.19
CA ILE A 44 -8.76 32.65 -1.32
C ILE A 44 -9.32 33.18 0.02
N CYS A 45 -8.81 32.68 1.17
CA CYS A 45 -9.30 33.04 2.49
C CYS A 45 -8.24 33.76 3.34
N PRO A 46 -8.23 35.13 3.39
CA PRO A 46 -7.25 35.89 4.16
C PRO A 46 -7.26 35.59 5.65
N THR A 47 -8.44 35.35 6.24
CA THR A 47 -8.57 35.05 7.67
C THR A 47 -7.97 33.70 8.04
N LEU A 48 -8.17 32.67 7.21
CA LEU A 48 -7.54 31.37 7.39
C LEU A 48 -6.02 31.45 7.20
N GLN A 49 -5.58 32.19 6.17
CA GLN A 49 -4.15 32.43 5.92
C GLN A 49 -3.47 33.09 7.11
N SER A 50 -4.06 34.14 7.68
CA SER A 50 -3.54 34.82 8.88
C SER A 50 -3.50 33.89 10.09
N SER A 51 -4.54 33.09 10.30
CA SER A 51 -4.60 32.10 11.39
C SER A 51 -3.52 31.02 11.25
N LEU A 52 -3.22 30.60 10.02
CA LEU A 52 -2.18 29.61 9.70
C LEU A 52 -0.81 30.20 10.04
N LEU A 53 -0.51 31.42 9.61
CA LEU A 53 0.75 32.12 9.93
C LEU A 53 0.90 32.30 11.44
N ALA A 54 -0.15 32.71 12.14
CA ALA A 54 -0.15 32.85 13.60
C ALA A 54 0.08 31.50 14.31
N ALA A 55 -0.41 30.39 13.74
CA ALA A 55 -0.21 29.06 14.33
C ALA A 55 1.25 28.62 14.32
N VAL A 56 2.00 28.90 13.26
CA VAL A 56 3.42 28.51 13.12
C VAL A 56 4.39 29.52 13.75
N LYS A 57 3.94 30.77 13.94
CA LYS A 57 4.78 31.85 14.51
C LYS A 57 6.11 32.03 13.75
N ALA A 58 7.21 32.17 14.46
CA ALA A 58 8.56 32.32 13.90
C ALA A 58 9.13 31.05 13.25
N GLN A 59 8.39 29.93 13.25
CA GLN A 59 8.84 28.65 12.71
C GLN A 59 8.34 28.37 11.29
N SER A 60 7.91 29.38 10.54
CA SER A 60 7.39 29.22 9.16
C SER A 60 8.36 28.47 8.25
N TRP A 61 9.67 28.60 8.47
CA TRP A 61 10.73 27.89 7.73
C TRP A 61 10.62 26.36 7.86
N ALA A 62 10.14 25.86 9.00
CA ALA A 62 10.04 24.43 9.30
C ALA A 62 8.77 23.79 8.72
N TRP A 63 7.79 24.56 8.28
CA TRP A 63 6.46 24.10 7.91
C TRP A 63 6.14 24.24 6.43
N SER A 64 5.44 23.26 5.90
CA SER A 64 4.63 23.36 4.68
C SER A 64 3.20 22.97 5.02
N ILE A 65 2.25 23.84 4.73
CA ILE A 65 0.83 23.65 5.05
C ILE A 65 0.01 24.10 3.86
N SER A 66 -0.96 23.27 3.44
CA SER A 66 -1.92 23.61 2.40
C SER A 66 -3.31 23.16 2.81
N VAL A 67 -4.31 24.02 2.57
CA VAL A 67 -5.73 23.75 2.82
C VAL A 67 -6.47 23.96 1.50
N VAL A 68 -7.14 22.91 1.02
CA VAL A 68 -7.90 22.88 -0.22
C VAL A 68 -9.35 22.60 0.09
N ASN A 69 -10.30 23.24 -0.61
CA ASN A 69 -11.74 23.01 -0.44
C ASN A 69 -12.26 21.88 -1.35
N ASP A 70 -13.55 21.61 -1.29
CA ASP A 70 -14.25 20.60 -2.09
C ASP A 70 -14.29 20.89 -3.59
N ARG A 71 -14.01 22.14 -3.99
CA ARG A 71 -13.84 22.55 -5.40
C ARG A 71 -12.39 22.46 -5.88
N GLY A 72 -11.48 21.97 -5.03
CA GLY A 72 -10.04 21.88 -5.34
C GLY A 72 -9.32 23.24 -5.27
N GLN A 73 -9.93 24.28 -4.69
CA GLN A 73 -9.35 25.61 -4.58
C GLN A 73 -8.48 25.72 -3.32
N LEU A 74 -7.35 26.40 -3.45
CA LEU A 74 -6.39 26.61 -2.35
C LEU A 74 -6.89 27.75 -1.45
N LEU A 75 -7.35 27.43 -0.25
CA LEU A 75 -7.86 28.40 0.72
C LEU A 75 -6.75 29.06 1.52
N ALA A 76 -5.72 28.31 1.91
CA ALA A 76 -4.56 28.83 2.63
C ALA A 76 -3.34 27.99 2.30
N ASP A 77 -2.17 28.65 2.25
CA ASP A 77 -0.92 28.03 1.91
C ASP A 77 0.28 28.65 2.64
N LEU A 78 1.16 27.79 3.12
CA LEU A 78 2.45 28.18 3.63
C LEU A 78 3.51 27.21 3.08
N ASN A 79 4.43 27.71 2.26
CA ASN A 79 5.49 26.90 1.64
C ASN A 79 4.96 25.62 0.96
N GLY A 80 3.73 25.66 0.45
CA GLY A 80 3.01 24.49 -0.04
C GLY A 80 3.69 23.76 -1.18
N LYS A 81 4.49 24.46 -1.99
CA LYS A 81 5.30 23.91 -3.08
C LYS A 81 6.70 23.44 -2.62
N LEU A 82 7.09 23.69 -1.37
CA LEU A 82 8.41 23.29 -0.87
C LEU A 82 8.43 21.77 -0.56
N PRO A 83 9.29 21.00 -1.24
CA PRO A 83 9.39 19.57 -1.00
C PRO A 83 9.95 19.27 0.39
N ARG A 84 9.25 18.43 1.15
CA ARG A 84 9.66 18.02 2.50
C ARG A 84 9.66 16.50 2.64
N ILE A 85 10.35 16.01 3.65
CA ILE A 85 10.28 14.60 4.07
C ILE A 85 8.89 14.35 4.65
N PRO A 86 8.07 13.48 4.01
CA PRO A 86 6.67 13.30 4.41
C PRO A 86 6.48 12.34 5.59
N ALA A 87 7.51 11.56 5.95
CA ALA A 87 7.35 10.39 6.80
C ALA A 87 6.19 9.51 6.31
N SER A 88 5.42 8.88 7.21
CA SER A 88 4.32 7.97 6.83
C SER A 88 3.16 8.62 6.06
N ASN A 89 3.16 9.93 5.79
CA ASN A 89 2.21 10.51 4.84
C ASN A 89 2.48 10.04 3.40
N GLN A 90 3.65 9.46 3.12
CA GLN A 90 3.93 8.72 1.89
C GLN A 90 2.91 7.60 1.63
N LYS A 91 2.39 6.97 2.69
CA LYS A 91 1.39 5.90 2.57
C LYS A 91 0.08 6.35 1.92
N LEU A 92 -0.28 7.63 2.00
CA LEU A 92 -1.43 8.16 1.27
C LEU A 92 -1.25 8.00 -0.24
N VAL A 93 -0.02 8.17 -0.74
CA VAL A 93 0.30 7.92 -2.16
C VAL A 93 0.24 6.43 -2.48
N SER A 94 0.93 5.60 -1.70
CA SER A 94 1.03 4.16 -1.97
C SER A 94 -0.33 3.45 -1.91
N THR A 95 -1.18 3.84 -0.97
CA THR A 95 -2.52 3.26 -0.80
C THR A 95 -3.50 3.77 -1.85
N ALA A 96 -3.41 5.03 -2.26
CA ALA A 96 -4.20 5.56 -3.37
C ALA A 96 -3.84 4.88 -4.69
N PHE A 97 -2.54 4.76 -4.98
CA PHE A 97 -2.01 4.06 -6.14
C PHE A 97 -2.45 2.59 -6.18
N ALA A 98 -2.35 1.89 -5.04
CA ALA A 98 -2.76 0.50 -4.96
C ALA A 98 -4.26 0.32 -5.17
N LEU A 99 -5.09 1.16 -4.55
CA LEU A 99 -6.54 1.08 -4.69
C LEU A 99 -7.00 1.33 -6.12
N ASP A 100 -6.40 2.32 -6.81
CA ASP A 100 -6.73 2.65 -8.19
C ASP A 100 -6.30 1.52 -9.16
N ARG A 101 -5.11 0.94 -8.97
CA ARG A 101 -4.54 -0.03 -9.89
C ARG A 101 -5.05 -1.46 -9.69
N LEU A 102 -5.29 -1.85 -8.45
CA LEU A 102 -5.62 -3.23 -8.09
C LEU A 102 -7.12 -3.44 -7.84
N GLY A 103 -7.84 -2.37 -7.49
CA GLY A 103 -9.27 -2.41 -7.23
C GLY A 103 -9.64 -2.94 -5.83
N PRO A 104 -10.96 -2.92 -5.49
CA PRO A 104 -11.44 -3.22 -4.15
C PRO A 104 -11.42 -4.71 -3.79
N ASP A 105 -11.45 -5.59 -4.79
CA ASP A 105 -11.53 -7.05 -4.60
C ASP A 105 -10.15 -7.72 -4.52
N PHE A 106 -9.08 -6.94 -4.68
CA PHE A 106 -7.71 -7.44 -4.65
C PHE A 106 -7.38 -8.11 -3.32
N ARG A 107 -6.66 -9.23 -3.41
CA ARG A 107 -6.06 -9.97 -2.31
C ARG A 107 -4.67 -10.44 -2.70
N LEU A 108 -3.76 -10.39 -1.76
CA LEU A 108 -2.44 -11.00 -1.90
C LEU A 108 -2.58 -12.52 -1.76
N LYS A 109 -1.88 -13.26 -2.60
CA LYS A 109 -1.97 -14.72 -2.63
C LYS A 109 -0.69 -15.37 -2.15
N THR A 110 -0.84 -16.47 -1.41
CA THR A 110 0.22 -17.43 -1.15
C THR A 110 -0.20 -18.77 -1.73
N GLN A 111 0.60 -19.38 -2.59
CA GLN A 111 0.22 -20.57 -3.34
C GLN A 111 1.29 -21.66 -3.30
N LEU A 112 0.85 -22.90 -3.17
CA LEU A 112 1.66 -24.09 -3.41
C LEU A 112 1.38 -24.60 -4.82
N LEU A 113 2.39 -24.58 -5.65
CA LEU A 113 2.33 -25.02 -7.04
C LEU A 113 3.00 -26.38 -7.21
N ARG A 114 2.48 -27.17 -8.14
CA ARG A 114 3.13 -28.37 -8.65
C ARG A 114 3.42 -28.17 -10.13
N HIS A 115 4.69 -28.22 -10.50
CA HIS A 115 5.13 -28.14 -11.88
C HIS A 115 4.97 -29.49 -12.61
N SER A 116 4.95 -29.47 -13.94
CA SER A 116 4.86 -30.69 -14.79
C SER A 116 5.99 -31.68 -14.52
N ASN A 117 7.18 -31.21 -14.14
CA ASN A 117 8.31 -32.06 -13.73
C ASN A 117 8.17 -32.64 -12.32
N GLY A 118 7.09 -32.29 -11.61
CA GLY A 118 6.79 -32.79 -10.27
C GLY A 118 7.38 -32.01 -9.12
N ASN A 119 8.17 -30.97 -9.36
CA ASN A 119 8.67 -30.10 -8.31
C ASN A 119 7.50 -29.34 -7.64
N LEU A 120 7.64 -29.14 -6.33
CA LEU A 120 6.74 -28.28 -5.55
C LEU A 120 7.39 -26.91 -5.35
N GLU A 121 6.59 -25.87 -5.50
CA GLU A 121 7.02 -24.49 -5.32
C GLU A 121 6.03 -23.71 -4.46
N LEU A 122 6.52 -23.01 -3.44
CA LEU A 122 5.77 -22.09 -2.63
C LEU A 122 6.08 -20.67 -3.10
N VAL A 123 5.05 -19.95 -3.52
CA VAL A 123 5.12 -18.56 -3.99
C VAL A 123 4.22 -17.68 -3.14
N GLY A 124 4.63 -16.44 -2.90
CA GLY A 124 3.85 -15.45 -2.14
C GLY A 124 3.88 -14.08 -2.78
N GLU A 125 2.89 -13.28 -2.45
CA GLU A 125 2.74 -11.88 -2.87
C GLU A 125 2.89 -10.91 -1.66
N GLY A 126 3.46 -11.38 -0.53
CA GLY A 126 3.73 -10.54 0.63
C GLY A 126 2.51 -10.32 1.52
N ASP A 127 1.67 -11.34 1.73
CA ASP A 127 0.58 -11.25 2.70
C ASP A 127 1.12 -10.84 4.09
N PRO A 128 0.69 -9.68 4.65
CA PRO A 128 1.17 -9.20 5.93
C PRO A 128 0.75 -10.10 7.11
N ASP A 129 -0.34 -10.85 6.95
CA ASP A 129 -0.95 -11.67 7.99
C ASP A 129 -0.66 -13.16 7.81
N LEU A 130 0.18 -13.55 6.84
CA LEU A 130 0.57 -14.95 6.63
C LEU A 130 1.05 -15.56 7.95
N SER A 131 0.35 -16.60 8.39
CA SER A 131 0.53 -17.17 9.73
C SER A 131 1.30 -18.49 9.72
N VAL A 132 1.77 -18.89 10.89
CA VAL A 132 2.32 -20.24 11.11
C VAL A 132 1.30 -21.35 10.79
N ALA A 133 0.01 -21.08 11.02
CA ALA A 133 -1.06 -22.04 10.71
C ALA A 133 -1.21 -22.24 9.20
N ASP A 134 -1.10 -21.16 8.41
CA ASP A 134 -1.15 -21.23 6.95
C ASP A 134 0.03 -22.05 6.41
N ILE A 135 1.23 -21.79 6.89
CA ILE A 135 2.43 -22.55 6.50
C ILE A 135 2.31 -24.03 6.87
N ARG A 136 1.67 -24.35 8.00
CA ARG A 136 1.39 -25.74 8.35
C ARG A 136 0.45 -26.40 7.35
N ARG A 137 -0.60 -25.70 6.89
CA ARG A 137 -1.50 -26.22 5.85
C ARG A 137 -0.75 -26.49 4.53
N PHE A 138 0.09 -25.56 4.08
CA PHE A 138 0.94 -25.75 2.91
C PHE A 138 1.86 -26.98 3.08
N ALA A 139 2.50 -27.14 4.23
CA ALA A 139 3.36 -28.28 4.53
C ALA A 139 2.59 -29.62 4.46
N MET A 140 1.39 -29.69 5.00
CA MET A 140 0.55 -30.88 4.97
C MET A 140 0.12 -31.25 3.55
N VAL A 141 -0.30 -30.27 2.75
CA VAL A 141 -0.62 -30.51 1.33
C VAL A 141 0.61 -30.98 0.54
N ALA A 142 1.77 -30.35 0.75
CA ALA A 142 3.01 -30.77 0.11
C ALA A 142 3.39 -32.21 0.49
N LEU A 143 3.24 -32.59 1.74
CA LEU A 143 3.53 -33.96 2.21
C LEU A 143 2.57 -34.99 1.60
N SER A 144 1.28 -34.67 1.47
CA SER A 144 0.30 -35.57 0.84
C SER A 144 0.68 -35.87 -0.62
N GLN A 145 1.16 -34.87 -1.36
CA GLN A 145 1.65 -35.08 -2.74
C GLN A 145 2.89 -36.00 -2.81
N LYS A 146 3.74 -35.98 -1.80
CA LYS A 146 4.88 -36.89 -1.71
C LYS A 146 4.41 -38.33 -1.45
N LYS A 147 3.47 -38.54 -0.52
CA LYS A 147 2.92 -39.88 -0.20
C LYS A 147 2.27 -40.53 -1.41
N LEU A 148 1.57 -39.76 -2.26
CA LEU A 148 0.91 -40.27 -3.47
C LEU A 148 1.90 -40.75 -4.54
N ARG A 149 3.16 -40.29 -4.54
CA ARG A 149 4.17 -40.58 -5.57
C ARG A 149 5.18 -41.66 -5.18
N GLN A 150 5.32 -41.93 -3.89
CA GLN A 150 6.34 -42.85 -3.39
C GLN A 150 5.72 -44.03 -2.66
N THR A 151 5.83 -45.21 -3.24
CA THR A 151 5.48 -46.48 -2.61
C THR A 151 6.57 -46.98 -1.63
N LYS A 152 7.74 -46.36 -1.58
CA LYS A 152 8.87 -46.79 -0.71
C LYS A 152 9.64 -45.56 -0.19
N SER A 153 9.68 -45.40 1.14
CA SER A 153 10.56 -44.57 1.96
C SER A 153 10.18 -43.09 2.18
N LEU A 154 9.62 -42.83 3.38
CA LEU A 154 9.45 -41.50 3.98
C LEU A 154 10.77 -40.82 4.42
N ILE A 155 11.92 -41.47 4.19
CA ILE A 155 13.23 -41.06 4.74
C ILE A 155 13.85 -39.88 3.97
N GLN A 156 13.50 -39.68 2.71
CA GLN A 156 14.08 -38.55 1.97
C GLN A 156 13.31 -37.23 2.26
N PRO A 157 14.04 -36.13 2.47
CA PRO A 157 13.41 -34.84 2.69
C PRO A 157 12.55 -34.43 1.48
N LEU A 158 11.41 -33.79 1.75
CA LEU A 158 10.61 -33.13 0.73
C LEU A 158 11.38 -31.91 0.22
N LYS A 159 11.64 -31.85 -1.07
CA LYS A 159 12.19 -30.64 -1.69
C LYS A 159 11.07 -29.66 -1.98
N LEU A 160 11.17 -28.46 -1.41
CA LEU A 160 10.24 -27.36 -1.63
C LEU A 160 11.02 -26.14 -2.14
N ILE A 161 10.73 -25.73 -3.35
CA ILE A 161 11.27 -24.50 -3.91
C ILE A 161 10.50 -23.34 -3.30
N VAL A 162 11.21 -22.34 -2.82
CA VAL A 162 10.65 -21.08 -2.35
C VAL A 162 11.20 -19.98 -3.23
N ARG A 163 10.30 -19.27 -3.91
CA ARG A 163 10.68 -18.16 -4.75
C ARG A 163 10.59 -16.86 -3.97
N GLU A 164 11.72 -16.22 -3.76
CA GLU A 164 11.82 -15.02 -2.94
C GLU A 164 12.65 -13.94 -3.65
N GLU A 165 12.44 -12.68 -3.28
CA GLU A 165 13.28 -11.59 -3.76
C GLU A 165 14.74 -11.76 -3.28
N PRO A 166 15.72 -11.36 -4.08
CA PRO A 166 17.11 -11.34 -3.66
C PRO A 166 17.30 -10.55 -2.37
N ARG A 167 18.14 -11.03 -1.46
CA ARG A 167 18.34 -10.42 -0.14
C ARG A 167 18.67 -8.93 -0.19
N GLN A 168 19.34 -8.48 -1.26
CA GLN A 168 19.69 -7.08 -1.52
C GLN A 168 18.45 -6.18 -1.71
N ARG A 169 17.30 -6.75 -2.09
CA ARG A 169 16.03 -6.05 -2.30
C ARG A 169 15.08 -6.08 -1.10
N TRP A 170 15.41 -6.82 -0.03
CA TRP A 170 14.53 -6.92 1.14
C TRP A 170 14.33 -5.59 1.84
N TRP A 171 15.26 -4.66 1.71
CA TRP A 171 15.14 -3.30 2.21
C TRP A 171 15.39 -2.29 1.11
N PRO A 172 14.60 -1.22 1.03
CA PRO A 172 14.99 -0.04 0.26
C PRO A 172 16.42 0.39 0.65
N SER A 173 17.25 0.71 -0.32
CA SER A 173 18.69 0.91 -0.13
C SER A 173 19.02 2.05 0.85
N ASP A 174 18.16 3.06 0.93
CA ASP A 174 18.34 4.23 1.79
C ASP A 174 17.61 4.16 3.14
N TRP A 175 17.06 2.97 3.50
CA TRP A 175 16.60 2.75 4.88
C TRP A 175 17.80 2.71 5.83
N HIS A 176 17.74 3.51 6.88
CA HIS A 176 18.82 3.57 7.86
C HIS A 176 19.04 2.18 8.49
N PRO A 177 20.28 1.68 8.59
CA PRO A 177 20.56 0.35 9.14
C PRO A 177 19.96 0.12 10.54
N ALA A 178 19.96 1.15 11.41
CA ALA A 178 19.37 1.06 12.73
C ALA A 178 17.85 0.80 12.71
N ASP A 179 17.14 1.26 11.67
CA ASP A 179 15.69 1.03 11.55
C ASP A 179 15.38 -0.43 11.23
N ARG A 180 16.28 -1.13 10.54
CA ARG A 180 16.06 -2.49 10.02
C ARG A 180 15.86 -3.56 11.11
N SER A 181 16.37 -3.32 12.32
CA SER A 181 16.19 -4.24 13.46
C SER A 181 14.84 -4.08 14.16
N HIS A 182 14.15 -2.96 13.94
CA HIS A 182 12.84 -2.69 14.53
C HIS A 182 11.70 -3.31 13.70
N THR A 183 10.59 -3.59 14.34
CA THR A 183 9.41 -4.17 13.67
C THR A 183 8.93 -3.33 12.48
N TYR A 184 9.02 -2.00 12.57
CA TYR A 184 8.64 -1.10 11.49
C TYR A 184 9.65 -1.07 10.31
N GLY A 185 10.85 -1.61 10.50
CA GLY A 185 11.90 -1.73 9.49
C GLY A 185 12.15 -3.18 9.07
N ALA A 186 11.22 -4.10 9.35
CA ALA A 186 11.33 -5.51 8.97
C ALA A 186 11.55 -5.69 7.47
N PRO A 187 12.26 -6.77 7.05
CA PRO A 187 12.53 -7.02 5.63
C PRO A 187 11.25 -7.28 4.85
N ILE A 188 11.19 -6.74 3.65
CA ILE A 188 10.05 -6.87 2.73
C ILE A 188 10.30 -8.10 1.85
N THR A 189 9.59 -9.17 2.14
CA THR A 189 9.74 -10.47 1.47
C THR A 189 8.37 -10.98 1.01
N ARG A 190 8.36 -11.86 0.01
CA ARG A 190 7.13 -12.42 -0.55
C ARG A 190 6.44 -13.40 0.39
N LEU A 191 7.21 -14.13 1.18
CA LEU A 191 6.71 -15.09 2.17
C LEU A 191 7.04 -14.60 3.59
N ALA A 192 6.33 -13.57 4.02
CA ALA A 192 6.58 -12.86 5.27
C ALA A 192 5.69 -13.34 6.41
N LEU A 193 6.13 -14.31 7.20
CA LEU A 193 5.40 -14.75 8.39
C LEU A 193 5.20 -13.60 9.37
N ALA A 194 3.92 -13.19 9.56
CA ALA A 194 3.52 -12.03 10.36
C ALA A 194 4.36 -10.80 10.02
N SER A 195 4.43 -10.46 8.72
CA SER A 195 5.18 -9.31 8.19
C SER A 195 6.67 -9.30 8.56
N ASN A 196 7.27 -10.46 8.83
CA ASN A 196 8.63 -10.60 9.35
C ASN A 196 8.89 -9.80 10.64
N ALA A 197 7.85 -9.51 11.41
CA ALA A 197 7.90 -8.74 12.62
C ALA A 197 7.30 -9.52 13.79
N LEU A 198 8.07 -9.65 14.88
CA LEU A 198 7.64 -10.20 16.16
C LEU A 198 7.81 -9.09 17.22
N HIS A 199 8.63 -9.32 18.27
CA HIS A 199 9.06 -8.24 19.14
C HIS A 199 10.11 -7.33 18.48
N MET A 200 10.87 -7.89 17.53
CA MET A 200 11.85 -7.25 16.67
C MET A 200 11.64 -7.73 15.23
N ALA A 201 12.32 -7.10 14.29
CA ALA A 201 12.37 -7.58 12.92
C ALA A 201 13.03 -8.97 12.84
N VAL A 202 12.49 -9.84 12.00
CA VAL A 202 13.07 -11.14 11.67
C VAL A 202 14.08 -10.93 10.56
N MET A 203 15.37 -10.87 10.89
CA MET A 203 16.45 -10.55 9.94
C MET A 203 16.74 -11.68 8.94
N ASP A 204 16.32 -12.91 9.25
CA ASP A 204 16.41 -14.07 8.38
C ASP A 204 15.05 -14.78 8.27
N PRO A 205 14.14 -14.26 7.40
CA PRO A 205 12.83 -14.86 7.15
C PRO A 205 12.89 -16.28 6.62
N ALA A 206 13.90 -16.59 5.80
CA ALA A 206 14.06 -17.91 5.20
C ALA A 206 14.33 -18.99 6.24
N SER A 207 15.26 -18.77 7.17
CA SER A 207 15.51 -19.69 8.28
C SER A 207 14.31 -19.82 9.21
N ARG A 208 13.52 -18.75 9.37
CA ARG A 208 12.26 -18.84 10.14
C ARG A 208 11.25 -19.72 9.43
N LEU A 209 11.03 -19.51 8.14
CA LEU A 209 10.12 -20.32 7.32
C LEU A 209 10.54 -21.79 7.34
N GLN A 210 11.84 -22.07 7.18
CA GLN A 210 12.39 -23.43 7.26
C GLN A 210 12.05 -24.10 8.59
N ARG A 211 12.30 -23.43 9.72
CA ARG A 211 11.98 -23.98 11.05
C ARG A 211 10.48 -24.29 11.21
N VAL A 212 9.60 -23.42 10.71
CA VAL A 212 8.15 -23.65 10.78
C VAL A 212 7.73 -24.84 9.93
N LEU A 213 8.26 -24.96 8.72
CA LEU A 213 8.02 -26.10 7.83
C LEU A 213 8.55 -27.41 8.43
N ASP A 214 9.77 -27.41 8.95
CA ASP A 214 10.37 -28.58 9.61
C ASP A 214 9.54 -29.03 10.81
N ALA A 215 9.11 -28.09 11.67
CA ALA A 215 8.27 -28.42 12.81
C ALA A 215 6.91 -29.03 12.38
N ALA A 216 6.30 -28.49 11.33
CA ALA A 216 5.03 -28.99 10.80
C ALA A 216 5.16 -30.41 10.23
N LEU A 217 6.27 -30.72 9.57
CA LEU A 217 6.50 -32.02 8.91
C LEU A 217 7.06 -33.07 9.87
N ASN A 218 7.89 -32.70 10.85
CA ASN A 218 8.45 -33.63 11.82
C ASN A 218 7.35 -34.34 12.63
N GLN A 219 6.26 -33.64 12.98
CA GLN A 219 5.08 -34.24 13.63
C GLN A 219 4.42 -35.35 12.80
N GLN A 220 4.66 -35.38 11.48
CA GLN A 220 4.13 -36.35 10.52
C GLN A 220 5.19 -37.32 10.02
N GLY A 221 6.38 -37.36 10.64
CA GLY A 221 7.50 -38.19 10.21
C GLY A 221 8.16 -37.75 8.90
N GLY A 222 7.92 -36.53 8.45
CA GLY A 222 8.53 -35.95 7.25
C GLY A 222 9.66 -34.97 7.57
N ARG A 223 10.48 -34.66 6.57
CA ARG A 223 11.48 -33.58 6.59
C ARG A 223 11.34 -32.76 5.33
N VAL A 224 11.61 -31.45 5.40
CA VAL A 224 11.64 -30.57 4.23
C VAL A 224 13.05 -30.05 3.98
N LEU A 225 13.44 -30.00 2.72
CA LEU A 225 14.62 -29.27 2.27
C LEU A 225 14.12 -28.07 1.46
N LEU A 226 14.28 -26.90 2.04
CA LEU A 226 13.88 -25.65 1.42
C LEU A 226 14.99 -25.20 0.46
N GLN A 227 14.64 -24.98 -0.79
CA GLN A 227 15.51 -24.40 -1.80
C GLN A 227 15.03 -23.00 -2.14
N LEU A 228 15.75 -21.98 -1.66
CA LEU A 228 15.51 -20.60 -2.06
C LEU A 228 15.97 -20.39 -3.50
N VAL A 229 15.11 -19.75 -4.29
CA VAL A 229 15.39 -19.35 -5.66
C VAL A 229 15.03 -17.87 -5.79
N ASP A 230 15.94 -17.08 -6.34
CA ASP A 230 15.71 -15.67 -6.59
C ASP A 230 14.54 -15.48 -7.56
N HIS A 231 13.64 -14.58 -7.21
CA HIS A 231 12.57 -14.17 -8.08
C HIS A 231 13.15 -13.22 -9.14
N ASP A 232 13.43 -13.77 -10.32
CA ASP A 232 13.70 -12.97 -11.50
C ASP A 232 12.41 -12.90 -12.33
N TYR A 233 11.76 -11.74 -12.35
CA TYR A 233 10.53 -11.49 -13.10
C TYR A 233 10.66 -11.85 -14.58
N ARG A 234 11.84 -11.62 -15.18
CA ARG A 234 12.10 -11.92 -16.60
C ARG A 234 12.16 -13.42 -16.88
N THR A 235 12.70 -14.20 -15.95
CA THR A 235 12.78 -15.66 -16.09
C THR A 235 11.48 -16.34 -15.65
N PHE A 236 10.70 -15.74 -14.76
CA PHE A 236 9.44 -16.30 -14.27
C PHE A 236 8.38 -16.39 -15.36
N THR A 237 8.13 -15.31 -16.11
CA THR A 237 7.18 -15.30 -17.24
C THR A 237 7.58 -16.28 -18.34
N VAL A 238 8.86 -16.42 -18.63
CA VAL A 238 9.36 -17.39 -19.62
C VAL A 238 9.26 -18.82 -19.09
N SER A 239 9.46 -19.04 -17.77
CA SER A 239 9.40 -20.37 -17.15
C SER A 239 7.95 -20.88 -17.02
N GLN A 240 6.99 -20.03 -16.71
CA GLN A 240 5.57 -20.43 -16.67
C GLN A 240 5.07 -20.91 -18.03
N ASN A 241 5.53 -20.30 -19.12
CA ASN A 241 5.17 -20.73 -20.48
C ASN A 241 5.81 -22.07 -20.88
N LYS A 242 6.93 -22.47 -20.24
CA LYS A 242 7.62 -23.72 -20.54
C LYS A 242 7.16 -24.91 -19.68
N HIS A 243 6.65 -24.66 -18.47
CA HIS A 243 6.27 -25.69 -17.51
C HIS A 243 4.94 -25.34 -16.86
N PRO A 244 3.81 -25.78 -17.41
CA PRO A 244 2.50 -25.55 -16.80
C PRO A 244 2.48 -26.08 -15.37
N SER A 245 2.02 -25.26 -14.44
CA SER A 245 1.89 -25.58 -13.03
C SER A 245 0.41 -25.71 -12.63
N VAL A 246 0.16 -26.54 -11.63
CA VAL A 246 -1.16 -26.73 -11.02
C VAL A 246 -1.11 -26.17 -9.60
N VAL A 247 -2.06 -25.30 -9.25
CA VAL A 247 -2.24 -24.82 -7.88
C VAL A 247 -2.79 -25.98 -7.03
N LEU A 248 -2.04 -26.39 -6.02
CA LEU A 248 -2.44 -27.43 -5.07
C LEU A 248 -3.17 -26.87 -3.88
N HIS A 249 -2.78 -25.68 -3.45
CA HIS A 249 -3.37 -24.96 -2.32
C HIS A 249 -3.12 -23.46 -2.47
N SER A 250 -4.07 -22.65 -2.05
CA SER A 250 -3.98 -21.19 -2.06
C SER A 250 -4.56 -20.62 -0.78
N GLU A 251 -3.88 -19.64 -0.20
CA GLU A 251 -4.38 -18.79 0.87
C GLU A 251 -4.39 -17.36 0.38
N ASP A 252 -5.51 -16.68 0.64
CA ASP A 252 -5.70 -15.28 0.28
C ASP A 252 -5.56 -14.40 1.53
N SER A 253 -4.91 -13.24 1.38
CA SER A 253 -4.87 -12.22 2.42
C SER A 253 -6.25 -11.68 2.78
N ALA A 254 -6.31 -10.84 3.80
CA ALA A 254 -7.42 -9.94 4.02
C ALA A 254 -7.71 -9.09 2.76
N PRO A 255 -8.96 -8.66 2.51
CA PRO A 255 -9.33 -7.88 1.33
C PRO A 255 -8.71 -6.48 1.34
N MET A 256 -8.71 -5.81 0.17
CA MET A 256 -8.09 -4.49 -0.04
C MET A 256 -8.44 -3.48 1.07
N HIS A 257 -9.69 -3.39 1.51
CA HIS A 257 -10.08 -2.43 2.55
C HIS A 257 -9.35 -2.65 3.89
N ALA A 258 -9.08 -3.90 4.24
CA ALA A 258 -8.31 -4.24 5.44
C ALA A 258 -6.82 -3.93 5.27
N LEU A 259 -6.25 -4.25 4.09
CA LEU A 259 -4.85 -3.92 3.75
C LEU A 259 -4.62 -2.40 3.76
N LEU A 260 -5.55 -1.63 3.17
CA LEU A 260 -5.50 -0.17 3.21
C LEU A 260 -5.59 0.36 4.65
N SER A 261 -6.49 -0.22 5.47
CA SER A 261 -6.64 0.17 6.87
C SER A 261 -5.38 -0.14 7.67
N LEU A 262 -4.76 -1.31 7.48
CA LEU A 262 -3.51 -1.67 8.11
C LEU A 262 -2.39 -0.66 7.76
N ALA A 263 -2.28 -0.26 6.49
CA ALA A 263 -1.30 0.72 6.03
C ALA A 263 -1.57 2.14 6.57
N ASN A 264 -2.82 2.61 6.52
CA ASN A 264 -3.16 4.02 6.84
C ASN A 264 -3.55 4.22 8.31
N THR A 265 -4.45 3.39 8.86
CA THR A 265 -4.93 3.51 10.24
C THR A 265 -3.83 3.14 11.24
N GLU A 266 -3.17 2.01 11.05
CA GLU A 266 -2.12 1.49 11.94
C GLU A 266 -0.71 1.92 11.52
N SER A 267 -0.58 2.53 10.35
CA SER A 267 0.70 3.00 9.80
C SER A 267 1.70 1.88 9.50
N HIS A 268 1.20 0.70 9.12
CA HIS A 268 2.02 -0.49 8.89
C HIS A 268 2.91 -0.32 7.65
N ASN A 269 4.24 -0.36 7.86
CA ASN A 269 5.21 -0.11 6.80
C ASN A 269 5.24 -1.24 5.78
N PHE A 270 5.31 -2.49 6.24
CA PHE A 270 5.38 -3.66 5.39
C PHE A 270 4.23 -3.67 4.37
N THR A 271 2.98 -3.51 4.82
CA THR A 271 1.80 -3.50 3.94
C THR A 271 1.86 -2.38 2.90
N ALA A 272 2.29 -1.17 3.28
CA ALA A 272 2.41 -0.08 2.32
C ALA A 272 3.49 -0.33 1.26
N GLU A 273 4.59 -0.97 1.66
CA GLU A 273 5.66 -1.38 0.74
C GLU A 273 5.17 -2.44 -0.27
N VAL A 274 4.48 -3.46 0.22
CA VAL A 274 3.92 -4.52 -0.64
C VAL A 274 2.88 -3.96 -1.58
N LEU A 275 1.91 -3.18 -1.07
CA LEU A 275 0.85 -2.59 -1.90
C LEU A 275 1.41 -1.72 -3.02
N MET A 276 2.47 -0.93 -2.77
CA MET A 276 3.09 -0.13 -3.83
C MET A 276 3.75 -1.01 -4.90
N ARG A 277 4.41 -2.10 -4.50
CA ARG A 277 5.08 -3.03 -5.42
C ARG A 277 4.08 -3.82 -6.26
N GLU A 278 3.03 -4.33 -5.65
CA GLU A 278 1.98 -5.06 -6.36
C GLU A 278 1.24 -4.14 -7.35
N ALA A 279 0.91 -2.91 -6.97
CA ALA A 279 0.30 -1.93 -7.86
C ALA A 279 1.19 -1.53 -9.05
N ALA A 280 2.49 -1.64 -8.89
CA ALA A 280 3.48 -1.37 -9.93
C ALA A 280 3.78 -2.59 -10.81
N ASP A 281 3.28 -3.76 -10.44
CA ASP A 281 3.69 -5.05 -11.03
C ASP A 281 5.23 -5.23 -11.01
N SER A 282 5.89 -4.73 -9.95
CA SER A 282 7.34 -4.82 -9.77
C SER A 282 7.73 -4.80 -8.29
N TRP A 283 8.53 -5.77 -7.89
CA TRP A 283 9.08 -5.84 -6.53
C TRP A 283 10.42 -5.10 -6.38
N ASP A 284 10.97 -4.59 -7.46
CA ASP A 284 12.03 -3.59 -7.38
C ASP A 284 11.43 -2.26 -6.90
N VAL A 285 11.94 -1.76 -5.77
CA VAL A 285 11.39 -0.54 -5.16
C VAL A 285 11.59 0.71 -6.01
N GLN A 286 12.62 0.75 -6.86
CA GLN A 286 12.88 1.89 -7.73
C GLN A 286 11.87 1.92 -8.88
N ASP A 287 11.60 0.76 -9.49
CA ASP A 287 10.56 0.61 -10.53
C ASP A 287 9.18 0.93 -9.96
N ALA A 288 8.87 0.41 -8.77
CA ALA A 288 7.60 0.69 -8.10
C ALA A 288 7.43 2.18 -7.77
N ALA A 289 8.49 2.84 -7.29
CA ALA A 289 8.48 4.27 -7.03
C ALA A 289 8.30 5.11 -8.31
N LEU A 290 8.92 4.68 -9.41
CA LEU A 290 8.75 5.32 -10.72
C LEU A 290 7.32 5.15 -11.25
N ALA A 291 6.73 3.95 -11.11
CA ALA A 291 5.34 3.69 -11.48
C ALA A 291 4.37 4.56 -10.67
N ALA A 292 4.53 4.64 -9.36
CA ALA A 292 3.74 5.50 -8.48
C ALA A 292 3.91 6.99 -8.84
N THR A 293 5.11 7.41 -9.23
CA THR A 293 5.37 8.79 -9.67
C THR A 293 4.64 9.12 -10.97
N ARG A 294 4.69 8.23 -11.97
CA ARG A 294 3.95 8.38 -13.23
C ARG A 294 2.44 8.40 -13.00
N TRP A 295 1.97 7.55 -12.09
CA TRP A 295 0.55 7.53 -11.71
C TRP A 295 0.14 8.88 -11.09
N LEU A 296 0.89 9.44 -10.13
CA LEU A 296 0.59 10.77 -9.58
C LEU A 296 0.50 11.84 -10.67
N GLN A 297 1.43 11.80 -11.64
CA GLN A 297 1.43 12.71 -12.77
C GLN A 297 0.16 12.57 -13.63
N SER A 298 -0.27 11.32 -13.91
CA SER A 298 -1.50 11.06 -14.66
C SER A 298 -2.78 11.49 -13.91
N GLN A 299 -2.72 11.53 -12.56
CA GLN A 299 -3.82 12.05 -11.73
C GLN A 299 -3.82 13.58 -11.64
N GLY A 300 -2.87 14.26 -12.28
CA GLY A 300 -2.76 15.70 -12.24
C GLY A 300 -2.29 16.25 -10.89
N ILE A 301 -1.54 15.47 -10.14
CA ILE A 301 -0.98 15.93 -8.86
C ILE A 301 0.21 16.87 -9.11
N PRO A 302 0.34 18.00 -8.37
CA PRO A 302 1.50 18.87 -8.48
C PRO A 302 2.82 18.13 -8.21
N MET A 303 3.72 18.13 -9.19
CA MET A 303 4.94 17.32 -9.19
C MET A 303 6.20 18.06 -8.75
N THR A 304 6.11 19.34 -8.38
CA THR A 304 7.28 20.19 -8.05
C THR A 304 8.17 19.55 -6.97
N GLY A 305 9.37 19.12 -7.33
CA GLY A 305 10.36 18.54 -6.43
C GLY A 305 9.95 17.25 -5.77
N LEU A 306 8.87 16.60 -6.24
CA LEU A 306 8.38 15.33 -5.74
C LEU A 306 9.38 14.20 -6.04
N ARG A 307 9.62 13.34 -5.06
CA ARG A 307 10.47 12.16 -5.19
C ARG A 307 9.97 11.05 -4.28
N ILE A 308 9.69 9.90 -4.86
CA ILE A 308 9.34 8.66 -4.13
C ILE A 308 10.57 7.77 -4.08
N ARG A 309 10.84 7.18 -2.93
CA ARG A 309 11.92 6.23 -2.67
C ARG A 309 11.45 4.92 -2.10
N ASP A 310 10.33 4.94 -1.39
CA ASP A 310 9.69 3.76 -0.80
C ASP A 310 8.16 3.96 -0.70
N GLY A 311 7.46 2.91 -0.33
CA GLY A 311 6.00 2.94 -0.14
C GLY A 311 5.56 3.42 1.23
N SER A 312 6.40 3.28 2.24
CA SER A 312 6.05 3.47 3.65
C SER A 312 6.34 4.88 4.18
N GLY A 313 7.29 5.57 3.57
CA GLY A 313 7.79 6.86 4.04
C GLY A 313 8.88 6.74 5.10
N LEU A 314 9.48 5.56 5.29
CA LEU A 314 10.61 5.37 6.19
C LEU A 314 11.89 5.96 5.60
N SER A 315 12.05 5.91 4.27
CA SER A 315 13.14 6.55 3.57
C SER A 315 13.13 8.07 3.77
N ARG A 316 14.26 8.60 4.24
CA ARG A 316 14.47 10.05 4.33
C ARG A 316 14.71 10.71 2.97
N GLY A 317 14.84 9.90 1.91
CA GLY A 317 14.95 10.35 0.52
C GLY A 317 13.62 10.76 -0.11
N ASN A 318 12.48 10.38 0.45
CA ASN A 318 11.16 10.82 -0.02
C ASN A 318 11.00 12.33 0.07
N ARG A 319 10.36 12.91 -0.96
CA ARG A 319 9.98 14.33 -1.00
C ARG A 319 8.56 14.47 -1.53
N LEU A 320 7.68 15.05 -0.72
CA LEU A 320 6.34 15.45 -1.11
C LEU A 320 6.10 16.90 -0.69
N THR A 321 5.15 17.55 -1.33
CA THR A 321 4.71 18.89 -0.96
C THR A 321 3.38 18.81 -0.23
N SER A 322 3.05 19.80 0.61
CA SER A 322 1.73 19.83 1.23
C SER A 322 0.63 20.06 0.19
N GLN A 323 0.91 20.79 -0.88
CA GLN A 323 -0.02 20.95 -2.01
C GLN A 323 -0.28 19.61 -2.70
N SER A 324 0.76 18.83 -3.02
CA SER A 324 0.58 17.53 -3.69
C SER A 324 -0.29 16.58 -2.86
N LEU A 325 -0.09 16.54 -1.53
CA LEU A 325 -0.89 15.70 -0.65
C LEU A 325 -2.33 16.20 -0.48
N ALA A 326 -2.55 17.52 -0.35
CA ALA A 326 -3.90 18.08 -0.24
C ALA A 326 -4.69 17.86 -1.53
N VAL A 327 -4.07 18.04 -2.70
CA VAL A 327 -4.69 17.77 -4.01
C VAL A 327 -4.94 16.27 -4.20
N LEU A 328 -4.02 15.39 -3.79
CA LEU A 328 -4.24 13.94 -3.83
C LEU A 328 -5.47 13.53 -3.00
N LEU A 329 -5.60 14.05 -1.78
CA LEU A 329 -6.76 13.80 -0.93
C LEU A 329 -8.06 14.25 -1.61
N TRP A 330 -8.07 15.45 -2.18
CA TRP A 330 -9.22 15.97 -2.93
C TRP A 330 -9.54 15.09 -4.15
N ARG A 331 -8.54 14.71 -4.95
CA ARG A 331 -8.71 13.82 -6.12
C ARG A 331 -9.30 12.48 -5.73
N MET A 332 -8.80 11.89 -4.65
CA MET A 332 -9.29 10.60 -4.16
C MET A 332 -10.73 10.65 -3.66
N THR A 333 -11.27 11.81 -3.28
CA THR A 333 -12.71 11.92 -2.98
C THR A 333 -13.60 12.03 -4.22
N GLN A 334 -13.00 12.33 -5.36
CA GLN A 334 -13.68 12.25 -6.66
C GLN A 334 -13.58 10.85 -7.31
N HIS A 335 -12.76 9.98 -6.73
CA HIS A 335 -12.55 8.62 -7.24
C HIS A 335 -13.76 7.73 -6.94
N PRO A 336 -14.18 6.82 -7.84
CA PRO A 336 -15.29 5.88 -7.59
C PRO A 336 -15.13 5.05 -6.31
N LEU A 337 -13.89 4.75 -5.90
CA LEU A 337 -13.56 4.01 -4.68
C LEU A 337 -13.23 4.92 -3.49
N SER A 338 -13.68 6.17 -3.50
CA SER A 338 -13.41 7.19 -2.46
C SER A 338 -13.74 6.71 -1.04
N SER A 339 -14.84 5.97 -0.89
CA SER A 339 -15.26 5.43 0.41
C SER A 339 -14.24 4.47 1.02
N TYR A 340 -13.62 3.61 0.21
CA TYR A 340 -12.55 2.70 0.65
C TYR A 340 -11.32 3.48 1.12
N TYR A 341 -10.92 4.50 0.35
CA TYR A 341 -9.76 5.31 0.68
C TYR A 341 -9.96 6.11 1.97
N GLN A 342 -11.09 6.80 2.11
CA GLN A 342 -11.42 7.55 3.32
C GLN A 342 -11.57 6.63 4.54
N ALA A 343 -12.25 5.49 4.39
CA ALA A 343 -12.44 4.51 5.45
C ALA A 343 -11.13 3.92 5.98
N SER A 344 -10.07 3.90 5.17
CA SER A 344 -8.75 3.39 5.57
C SER A 344 -8.00 4.31 6.54
N MET A 345 -8.41 5.56 6.70
CA MET A 345 -7.68 6.54 7.51
C MET A 345 -7.98 6.42 9.01
N ALA A 346 -7.02 6.85 9.84
CA ALA A 346 -7.25 7.05 11.27
C ALA A 346 -8.29 8.16 11.50
N ILE A 347 -9.03 8.08 12.61
CA ILE A 347 -10.10 9.04 12.94
C ILE A 347 -9.76 9.74 14.27
N ALA A 348 -9.83 11.07 14.26
CA ALA A 348 -9.59 11.91 15.42
C ALA A 348 -10.40 11.44 16.64
N SER A 349 -9.71 11.17 17.75
CA SER A 349 -10.26 10.69 19.03
C SER A 349 -10.97 9.34 18.99
N ARG A 350 -10.91 8.58 17.87
CA ARG A 350 -11.69 7.33 17.73
C ARG A 350 -10.86 6.13 17.29
N ARG A 351 -9.97 6.27 16.29
CA ARG A 351 -9.33 5.11 15.67
C ARG A 351 -7.89 5.37 15.22
N GLY A 352 -7.04 4.34 15.32
CA GLY A 352 -5.69 4.29 14.81
C GLY A 352 -4.77 5.34 15.44
N THR A 353 -3.80 5.83 14.68
CA THR A 353 -2.78 6.77 15.15
C THR A 353 -3.34 8.12 15.63
N LEU A 354 -4.62 8.40 15.40
CA LEU A 354 -5.32 9.61 15.86
C LEU A 354 -6.21 9.38 17.09
N HIS A 355 -6.34 8.14 17.58
CA HIS A 355 -7.30 7.82 18.62
C HIS A 355 -7.06 8.59 19.94
N LYS A 356 -5.79 8.86 20.31
CA LYS A 356 -5.42 9.65 21.50
C LYS A 356 -5.32 11.17 21.25
N ARG A 357 -5.71 11.65 20.05
CA ARG A 357 -5.57 13.05 19.67
C ARG A 357 -6.90 13.76 19.58
N PHE A 358 -6.94 15.05 19.94
CA PHE A 358 -8.08 15.96 19.76
C PHE A 358 -9.30 15.69 20.66
N HIS A 359 -9.15 14.90 21.73
CA HIS A 359 -10.21 14.74 22.73
C HIS A 359 -10.67 16.07 23.32
N GLY A 360 -11.98 16.21 23.54
CA GLY A 360 -12.59 17.43 24.10
C GLY A 360 -12.53 18.64 23.16
N THR A 361 -12.32 18.43 21.85
CA THR A 361 -12.36 19.50 20.85
C THR A 361 -13.41 19.23 19.78
N SER A 362 -13.78 20.26 19.00
CA SER A 362 -14.67 20.16 17.85
C SER A 362 -14.14 19.26 16.72
N LEU A 363 -12.85 18.86 16.78
CA LEU A 363 -12.22 17.95 15.81
C LEU A 363 -12.57 16.48 16.07
N GLN A 364 -13.08 16.14 17.24
CA GLN A 364 -13.39 14.76 17.62
C GLN A 364 -14.37 14.11 16.63
N GLY A 365 -13.92 13.03 15.97
CA GLY A 365 -14.68 12.33 14.95
C GLY A 365 -14.88 13.08 13.63
N LYS A 366 -14.26 14.27 13.45
CA LYS A 366 -14.44 15.12 12.26
C LYS A 366 -13.18 15.25 11.40
N PHE A 367 -12.10 14.56 11.75
CA PHE A 367 -10.88 14.52 10.95
C PHE A 367 -10.47 13.08 10.69
N TRP A 368 -10.40 12.70 9.41
CA TRP A 368 -9.89 11.43 8.90
C TRP A 368 -8.50 11.70 8.31
N GLY A 369 -7.47 11.06 8.79
CA GLY A 369 -6.14 11.42 8.31
C GLY A 369 -5.05 10.42 8.61
N LYS A 370 -3.89 10.70 8.03
CA LYS A 370 -2.65 9.98 8.20
C LYS A 370 -1.65 10.83 8.95
N THR A 371 -1.07 10.26 10.00
CA THR A 371 0.07 10.86 10.72
C THR A 371 1.39 10.34 10.15
N GLY A 372 2.45 11.13 10.27
CA GLY A 372 3.81 10.73 9.97
C GLY A 372 4.79 11.20 11.05
N THR A 373 5.73 10.31 11.37
CA THR A 373 6.75 10.59 12.41
C THR A 373 8.07 9.94 12.00
N LEU A 374 9.13 10.76 11.94
CA LEU A 374 10.52 10.35 11.96
C LEU A 374 11.28 11.31 12.91
N SER A 375 12.52 11.01 13.23
CA SER A 375 13.35 11.96 13.99
C SER A 375 13.42 13.31 13.27
N GLY A 376 13.03 14.40 13.91
CA GLY A 376 12.96 15.74 13.33
C GLY A 376 11.83 15.97 12.31
N VAL A 377 10.95 14.99 12.06
CA VAL A 377 9.86 15.10 11.08
C VAL A 377 8.53 14.78 11.72
N ARG A 378 7.54 15.63 11.49
CA ARG A 378 6.13 15.37 11.82
C ARG A 378 5.25 15.78 10.66
N SER A 379 4.28 14.94 10.33
CA SER A 379 3.30 15.26 9.29
C SER A 379 1.90 14.79 9.67
N MET A 380 0.91 15.44 9.10
CA MET A 380 -0.49 15.08 9.23
C MET A 380 -1.23 15.59 8.00
N SER A 381 -1.88 14.69 7.27
CA SER A 381 -2.69 15.06 6.12
C SER A 381 -4.00 14.27 6.15
N GLY A 382 -5.11 14.90 5.75
CA GLY A 382 -6.40 14.25 5.83
C GLY A 382 -7.57 15.13 5.42
N ILE A 383 -8.75 14.61 5.64
CA ILE A 383 -10.06 15.20 5.32
C ILE A 383 -10.67 15.73 6.61
N LEU A 384 -10.98 16.99 6.63
CA LEU A 384 -11.62 17.68 7.75
C LEU A 384 -13.08 17.99 7.40
N ALA A 385 -14.02 17.44 8.14
CA ALA A 385 -15.43 17.80 7.99
C ALA A 385 -15.68 19.18 8.59
N THR A 386 -16.33 20.05 7.81
CA THR A 386 -16.81 21.38 8.24
C THR A 386 -18.28 21.56 7.91
N SER A 387 -18.90 22.63 8.41
CA SER A 387 -20.28 23.01 8.07
C SER A 387 -20.44 23.46 6.60
N HIS A 388 -19.35 23.77 5.91
CA HIS A 388 -19.32 24.28 4.52
C HIS A 388 -18.68 23.29 3.55
N GLY A 389 -18.74 22.00 3.87
CA GLY A 389 -18.12 20.93 3.08
C GLY A 389 -16.77 20.46 3.62
N PRO A 390 -16.21 19.41 3.04
CA PRO A 390 -14.92 18.86 3.43
C PRO A 390 -13.77 19.78 3.04
N LEU A 391 -12.73 19.81 3.88
CA LEU A 391 -11.44 20.40 3.57
C LEU A 391 -10.37 19.34 3.52
N TYR A 392 -9.43 19.50 2.62
CA TYR A 392 -8.26 18.64 2.44
C TYR A 392 -7.03 19.37 2.97
N VAL A 393 -6.56 18.92 4.13
CA VAL A 393 -5.50 19.60 4.87
C VAL A 393 -4.26 18.76 4.84
N SER A 394 -3.14 19.35 4.47
CA SER A 394 -1.82 18.72 4.57
C SER A 394 -0.85 19.61 5.31
N MET A 395 -0.19 19.05 6.30
CA MET A 395 0.79 19.72 7.15
C MET A 395 2.04 18.85 7.27
N ILE A 396 3.19 19.39 6.87
CA ILE A 396 4.49 18.71 6.97
C ILE A 396 5.46 19.63 7.68
N SER A 397 6.07 19.15 8.76
CA SER A 397 7.11 19.86 9.50
C SER A 397 8.42 19.08 9.46
N ASN A 398 9.49 19.75 9.07
CA ASN A 398 10.87 19.26 9.19
C ASN A 398 11.65 20.22 10.13
N GLY A 399 11.86 19.79 11.38
CA GLY A 399 12.59 20.56 12.39
C GLY A 399 11.73 21.50 13.25
N GLY A 400 10.39 21.53 13.09
CA GLY A 400 9.52 22.37 13.92
C GLY A 400 9.33 21.85 15.33
N LEU A 401 9.13 22.77 16.28
CA LEU A 401 8.80 22.50 17.68
C LEU A 401 7.28 22.56 17.87
N ASP A 402 6.79 21.99 18.98
CA ASP A 402 5.37 22.00 19.37
C ASP A 402 4.40 21.59 18.24
N THR A 403 4.86 20.67 17.40
CA THR A 403 4.15 20.32 16.16
C THR A 403 2.72 19.87 16.39
N ALA A 404 2.43 19.19 17.49
CA ALA A 404 1.09 18.74 17.84
C ALA A 404 0.14 19.93 18.10
N ALA A 405 0.62 20.96 18.81
CA ALA A 405 -0.15 22.17 19.07
C ALA A 405 -0.38 22.99 17.81
N VAL A 406 0.65 23.12 16.95
CA VAL A 406 0.51 23.78 15.63
C VAL A 406 -0.56 23.10 14.79
N MET A 407 -0.48 21.78 14.60
CA MET A 407 -1.43 21.01 13.81
C MET A 407 -2.86 21.14 14.35
N LYS A 408 -3.03 21.11 15.69
CA LYS A 408 -4.34 21.32 16.32
C LYS A 408 -4.89 22.72 16.02
N ARG A 409 -4.08 23.78 16.16
CA ARG A 409 -4.51 25.18 15.87
C ARG A 409 -4.91 25.33 14.40
N VAL A 410 -4.13 24.79 13.47
CA VAL A 410 -4.44 24.85 12.04
C VAL A 410 -5.78 24.16 11.74
N LEU A 411 -6.02 22.95 12.25
CA LEU A 411 -7.28 22.24 12.04
C LEU A 411 -8.48 22.98 12.66
N LEU A 412 -8.34 23.53 13.87
CA LEU A 412 -9.39 24.31 14.51
C LEU A 412 -9.70 25.61 13.73
N ALA A 413 -8.68 26.31 13.25
CA ALA A 413 -8.86 27.48 12.39
C ALA A 413 -9.54 27.11 11.06
N SER A 414 -9.19 25.96 10.48
CA SER A 414 -9.80 25.46 9.25
C SER A 414 -11.29 25.11 9.42
N GLN A 415 -11.74 24.74 10.61
CA GLN A 415 -13.17 24.54 10.88
C GLN A 415 -14.00 25.85 10.86
N GLN A 416 -13.35 27.00 11.02
CA GLN A 416 -14.00 28.32 11.00
C GLN A 416 -14.07 28.93 9.59
N ILE A 417 -14.18 28.10 8.55
CA ILE A 417 -14.20 28.51 7.13
C ILE A 417 -15.36 29.44 6.79
N ASN A 418 -16.42 29.51 7.61
CA ASN A 418 -17.51 30.48 7.47
C ASN A 418 -17.04 31.95 7.50
N ARG A 419 -15.81 32.19 7.93
CA ARG A 419 -15.16 33.50 7.90
C ARG A 419 -14.44 33.80 6.59
N CYS A 420 -14.40 32.84 5.66
CA CYS A 420 -13.82 33.02 4.33
C CYS A 420 -14.86 33.72 3.42
N PRO A 421 -14.43 34.61 2.54
CA PRO A 421 -15.32 35.14 1.49
C PRO A 421 -15.87 33.98 0.64
N SER A 422 -17.15 34.05 0.29
CA SER A 422 -17.83 33.09 -0.59
C SER A 422 -17.32 33.15 -2.03
#